data_9617968466180b9bdae23d0fe9a3409d
#
_entry.id   9617968466180b9bdae23d0fe9a3409d
#
_cell.length_a   1.000
_cell.length_b   1.000
_cell.length_c   1.000
_cell.angle_alpha   90.00
_cell.angle_beta   90.00
_cell.angle_gamma   90.00
#
_symmetry.space_group_name_H-M   'P 1'
#
loop_
_entity.id
_entity.type
_entity.pdbx_description
1 polymer ?
#
loop_
_entity_poly.entity_id
_entity_poly.type
_entity_poly.pdbx_seq_one_letter_code
_entity_poly.pdbx_strand_id
1 'polypeptide(L)'
;MHKQVNTIYTALILLLLVSCNDAADLPATVTFTEHIAPVLYNNCTICHRPEGSAHFSLVSYQEAKKYAAANEYVTRQRIMPPWPADPHYTEFTGQRVLDDNDIKLFEKWVKDGTPMGPEEMLPSLPNYPSGSDIGNPDMRIPVQPYLLSANSLDKFLLVKVPFELPNDTFASVIEFIPGRRNVVHHVNGDMVKYEFDKKKTVFEGEQILDMAADTATLLQAYQRLGLPNDDGTYPTLQKSVVNYLPGVYGQIYPQGIGGYKLPRKGAFLLNDLHYGFTNNESIMDSSFINIFFTPVPPNRPVKEFQLGTLGVAPVEPDMLIQPNKVKKVYSRYTIPADISVLTLNPHMHLLGKSFKAYALQPNRDTIRLISIPNWDFNWQYFYTFKKMVHVPAGSTIVAEGVYDNTTQNLNNPFSPPKLVTDQNGSMKATDEMFQFIVTYLPYLPGDELISLDRN
;
A
#
# COMPACT_ATOMS: atom_id res chain seq x y z
N MET A 1 -52.97 72.85 1.00
CA MET A 1 -52.14 72.02 0.10
C MET A 1 -50.80 71.74 0.82
N HIS A 2 -50.69 70.61 1.52
CA HIS A 2 -49.49 70.19 2.21
C HIS A 2 -48.81 69.14 1.36
N LYS A 3 -47.51 69.39 0.99
CA LYS A 3 -46.64 68.40 0.39
C LYS A 3 -45.90 67.69 1.56
N GLN A 4 -46.12 66.39 1.69
CA GLN A 4 -45.32 65.54 2.55
C GLN A 4 -44.05 65.15 1.80
N VAL A 5 -42.91 65.35 2.47
CA VAL A 5 -41.58 64.89 2.03
C VAL A 5 -41.31 63.60 2.73
N ASN A 6 -41.28 62.48 2.01
CA ASN A 6 -40.86 61.17 2.51
C ASN A 6 -39.34 61.07 2.53
N THR A 7 -38.75 61.02 3.71
CA THR A 7 -37.31 60.73 3.91
C THR A 7 -37.13 59.24 3.99
N ILE A 8 -36.49 58.65 2.99
CA ILE A 8 -36.12 57.23 2.95
C ILE A 8 -34.76 57.10 3.71
N TYR A 9 -34.78 56.46 4.86
CA TYR A 9 -33.55 56.02 5.55
C TYR A 9 -33.04 54.73 4.93
N THR A 10 -31.94 54.82 4.21
CA THR A 10 -31.21 53.64 3.70
C THR A 10 -30.29 53.16 4.81
N ALA A 11 -30.68 52.11 5.50
CA ALA A 11 -29.81 51.45 6.49
C ALA A 11 -28.78 50.58 5.74
N LEU A 12 -27.53 51.00 5.73
CA LEU A 12 -26.40 50.28 5.19
C LEU A 12 -25.99 49.20 6.25
N ILE A 13 -26.41 47.95 6.05
CA ILE A 13 -25.97 46.82 6.86
C ILE A 13 -24.59 46.42 6.38
N LEU A 14 -23.56 46.81 7.12
CA LEU A 14 -22.19 46.30 6.91
C LEU A 14 -22.11 44.86 7.44
N LEU A 15 -22.23 43.88 6.52
CA LEU A 15 -21.91 42.48 6.82
C LEU A 15 -20.40 42.37 7.02
N LEU A 16 -19.95 42.35 8.25
CA LEU A 16 -18.60 41.90 8.63
C LEU A 16 -18.55 40.40 8.37
N LEU A 17 -17.98 40.01 7.24
CA LEU A 17 -17.52 38.64 7.01
C LEU A 17 -16.34 38.41 7.97
N VAL A 18 -16.64 37.90 9.15
CA VAL A 18 -15.63 37.28 10.00
C VAL A 18 -15.26 35.99 9.33
N SER A 19 -14.21 36.03 8.53
CA SER A 19 -13.50 34.85 8.08
C SER A 19 -12.84 34.25 9.34
N CYS A 20 -13.49 33.28 9.96
CA CYS A 20 -12.83 32.42 10.93
C CYS A 20 -11.78 31.61 10.15
N ASN A 21 -10.58 32.13 10.01
CA ASN A 21 -9.41 31.28 9.82
C ASN A 21 -9.16 30.63 11.18
N ASP A 22 -9.68 29.42 11.37
CA ASP A 22 -9.27 28.51 12.47
C ASP A 22 -7.85 27.96 12.18
N ALA A 23 -6.89 28.86 11.97
CA ALA A 23 -5.50 28.52 12.17
C ALA A 23 -5.31 28.51 13.70
N ALA A 24 -5.32 27.34 14.31
CA ALA A 24 -5.00 27.22 15.73
C ALA A 24 -3.67 27.95 15.96
N ASP A 25 -3.68 28.93 16.87
CA ASP A 25 -2.47 29.68 17.21
C ASP A 25 -1.45 28.68 17.79
N LEU A 26 -0.29 28.60 17.15
CA LEU A 26 0.79 27.74 17.63
C LEU A 26 1.22 28.20 19.05
N PRO A 27 1.61 27.27 19.93
CA PRO A 27 2.14 27.57 21.25
C PRO A 27 3.27 28.61 21.16
N ALA A 28 3.42 29.48 22.18
CA ALA A 28 4.49 30.46 22.21
C ALA A 28 5.87 29.81 22.07
N THR A 29 6.07 28.64 22.69
CA THR A 29 7.26 27.80 22.51
C THR A 29 6.78 26.37 22.22
N VAL A 30 7.30 25.77 21.14
CA VAL A 30 7.04 24.36 20.80
C VAL A 30 8.13 23.49 21.41
N THR A 31 7.76 22.51 22.24
CA THR A 31 8.68 21.60 22.92
C THR A 31 8.57 20.18 22.38
N PHE A 32 9.61 19.38 22.59
CA PHE A 32 9.59 17.96 22.19
C PHE A 32 8.51 17.19 22.95
N THR A 33 8.50 17.30 24.29
CA THR A 33 7.65 16.44 25.13
C THR A 33 6.16 16.70 24.91
N GLU A 34 5.75 17.97 24.78
CA GLU A 34 4.34 18.33 24.71
C GLU A 34 3.78 18.30 23.27
N HIS A 35 4.62 18.57 22.27
CA HIS A 35 4.14 18.85 20.92
C HIS A 35 4.70 17.91 19.87
N ILE A 36 6.01 17.62 19.89
CA ILE A 36 6.67 16.85 18.84
C ILE A 36 6.59 15.35 19.09
N ALA A 37 6.81 14.90 20.34
CA ALA A 37 6.74 13.48 20.68
C ALA A 37 5.36 12.87 20.37
N PRO A 38 4.21 13.50 20.67
CA PRO A 38 2.91 12.99 20.25
C PRO A 38 2.80 12.77 18.73
N VAL A 39 3.26 13.74 17.93
CA VAL A 39 3.21 13.61 16.46
C VAL A 39 4.14 12.49 15.97
N LEU A 40 5.38 12.43 16.49
CA LEU A 40 6.34 11.38 16.15
C LEU A 40 5.81 9.99 16.52
N TYR A 41 5.26 9.84 17.73
CA TYR A 41 4.81 8.54 18.24
C TYR A 41 3.59 8.02 17.46
N ASN A 42 2.70 8.90 17.06
CA ASN A 42 1.51 8.52 16.30
C ASN A 42 1.80 8.24 14.81
N ASN A 43 2.78 8.93 14.20
CA ASN A 43 2.95 8.92 12.76
C ASN A 43 4.29 8.37 12.26
N CYS A 44 5.37 8.44 13.05
CA CYS A 44 6.72 8.19 12.57
C CYS A 44 7.36 6.94 13.19
N THR A 45 7.18 6.75 14.52
CA THR A 45 7.89 5.70 15.26
C THR A 45 7.41 4.28 14.97
N ILE A 46 6.34 4.11 14.21
CA ILE A 46 5.99 2.79 13.66
C ILE A 46 7.11 2.21 12.80
N CYS A 47 7.82 3.08 12.06
CA CYS A 47 8.99 2.73 11.25
C CYS A 47 10.29 3.18 11.92
N HIS A 48 10.34 4.43 12.44
CA HIS A 48 11.53 5.07 13.01
C HIS A 48 11.71 4.72 14.50
N ARG A 49 12.02 3.47 14.80
CA ARG A 49 12.30 2.93 16.13
C ARG A 49 13.35 1.82 16.08
N PRO A 50 13.94 1.43 17.21
CA PRO A 50 14.75 0.22 17.24
C PRO A 50 13.98 -0.99 16.67
N GLU A 51 14.64 -1.81 15.84
CA GLU A 51 14.03 -2.95 15.12
C GLU A 51 12.86 -2.59 14.17
N GLY A 52 12.63 -1.30 13.92
CA GLY A 52 11.71 -0.82 12.90
C GLY A 52 12.26 -0.97 11.48
N SER A 53 11.48 -0.55 10.49
CA SER A 53 11.87 -0.62 9.08
C SER A 53 12.79 0.54 8.65
N ALA A 54 12.79 1.66 9.38
CA ALA A 54 13.65 2.79 9.07
C ALA A 54 15.07 2.60 9.64
N HIS A 55 16.07 3.19 8.96
CA HIS A 55 17.47 3.05 9.32
C HIS A 55 17.90 3.84 10.57
N PHE A 56 17.03 4.67 11.13
CA PHE A 56 17.28 5.45 12.35
C PHE A 56 16.00 5.57 13.18
N SER A 57 16.19 5.77 14.48
CA SER A 57 15.10 5.92 15.44
C SER A 57 14.76 7.42 15.66
N LEU A 58 13.51 7.69 16.04
CA LEU A 58 12.99 8.99 16.45
C LEU A 58 12.25 8.90 17.82
N VAL A 59 12.53 7.83 18.58
CA VAL A 59 11.83 7.54 19.84
C VAL A 59 12.24 8.48 20.96
N SER A 60 13.54 8.86 21.00
CA SER A 60 14.08 9.71 22.06
C SER A 60 14.21 11.17 21.61
N TYR A 61 14.23 12.10 22.60
CA TYR A 61 14.53 13.51 22.31
C TYR A 61 15.86 13.69 21.59
N GLN A 62 16.91 12.96 22.00
CA GLN A 62 18.25 13.10 21.42
C GLN A 62 18.26 12.68 19.95
N GLU A 63 17.55 11.60 19.59
CA GLU A 63 17.41 11.13 18.22
C GLU A 63 16.57 12.11 17.40
N ALA A 64 15.43 12.54 17.89
CA ALA A 64 14.56 13.50 17.21
C ALA A 64 15.29 14.83 16.96
N LYS A 65 16.04 15.33 17.94
CA LYS A 65 16.86 16.55 17.84
C LYS A 65 17.98 16.41 16.80
N LYS A 66 18.64 15.25 16.76
CA LYS A 66 19.70 14.97 15.76
C LYS A 66 19.18 15.12 14.33
N TYR A 67 17.94 14.71 14.08
CA TYR A 67 17.31 14.75 12.75
C TYR A 67 16.29 15.88 12.58
N ALA A 68 16.24 16.86 13.49
CA ALA A 68 15.19 17.87 13.51
C ALA A 68 15.03 18.64 12.19
N ALA A 69 16.13 19.13 11.60
CA ALA A 69 16.09 19.84 10.33
C ALA A 69 15.65 18.95 9.16
N ALA A 70 16.05 17.66 9.17
CA ALA A 70 15.58 16.71 8.17
C ALA A 70 14.07 16.41 8.34
N ASN A 71 13.62 16.22 9.58
CA ASN A 71 12.20 15.99 9.88
C ASN A 71 11.35 17.19 9.43
N GLU A 72 11.77 18.42 9.74
CA GLU A 72 11.09 19.64 9.26
C GLU A 72 10.99 19.65 7.74
N TYR A 73 12.09 19.43 7.06
CA TYR A 73 12.13 19.43 5.60
C TYR A 73 11.21 18.38 4.98
N VAL A 74 11.32 17.11 5.40
CA VAL A 74 10.56 16.02 4.79
C VAL A 74 9.07 16.08 5.12
N THR A 75 8.67 16.60 6.28
CA THR A 75 7.26 16.81 6.63
C THR A 75 6.67 17.98 5.86
N ARG A 76 7.38 19.11 5.76
CA ARG A 76 6.99 20.28 4.97
C ARG A 76 6.84 19.94 3.48
N GLN A 77 7.71 19.08 2.93
CA GLN A 77 7.60 18.59 1.56
C GLN A 77 6.60 17.44 1.40
N ARG A 78 5.95 16.98 2.48
CA ARG A 78 5.03 15.83 2.51
C ARG A 78 5.66 14.54 1.94
N ILE A 79 6.98 14.40 2.09
CA ILE A 79 7.72 13.16 1.78
C ILE A 79 7.49 12.13 2.89
N MET A 80 7.41 12.59 4.16
CA MET A 80 7.15 11.75 5.34
C MET A 80 5.99 12.30 6.18
N PRO A 81 5.13 11.42 6.73
CA PRO A 81 5.03 9.98 6.46
C PRO A 81 4.73 9.69 4.99
N PRO A 82 5.21 8.56 4.42
CA PRO A 82 4.94 8.25 3.02
C PRO A 82 3.47 7.87 2.82
N TRP A 83 2.75 8.68 2.07
CA TRP A 83 1.36 8.46 1.71
C TRP A 83 1.07 9.05 0.33
N PRO A 84 1.23 8.27 -0.76
CA PRO A 84 1.11 8.78 -2.13
C PRO A 84 -0.30 9.22 -2.54
N ALA A 85 -1.37 8.61 -1.95
CA ALA A 85 -2.74 8.94 -2.33
C ALA A 85 -3.16 10.33 -1.82
N ASP A 86 -3.82 11.09 -2.69
CA ASP A 86 -4.36 12.41 -2.39
C ASP A 86 -5.52 12.31 -1.39
N PRO A 87 -5.37 12.79 -0.14
CA PRO A 87 -6.40 12.70 0.89
C PRO A 87 -7.65 13.54 0.58
N HIS A 88 -7.55 14.54 -0.31
CA HIS A 88 -8.67 15.37 -0.74
C HIS A 88 -9.46 14.75 -1.90
N TYR A 89 -8.91 13.72 -2.54
CA TYR A 89 -9.62 12.98 -3.58
C TYR A 89 -10.47 11.87 -3.02
N THR A 90 -9.91 11.06 -2.12
CA THR A 90 -10.60 9.94 -1.43
C THR A 90 -9.88 9.60 -0.13
N GLU A 91 -10.62 9.22 0.90
CA GLU A 91 -10.08 8.81 2.20
C GLU A 91 -10.01 7.29 2.33
N PHE A 92 -8.92 6.82 3.00
CA PHE A 92 -8.67 5.40 3.23
C PHE A 92 -8.44 5.10 4.71
N THR A 93 -8.56 3.83 5.11
CA THR A 93 -8.20 3.39 6.45
C THR A 93 -6.69 3.49 6.66
N GLY A 94 -6.25 3.75 7.88
CA GLY A 94 -4.82 3.82 8.21
C GLY A 94 -4.06 4.92 7.47
N GLN A 95 -4.76 5.91 6.92
CA GLN A 95 -4.18 7.04 6.21
C GLN A 95 -3.23 7.83 7.12
N ARG A 96 -1.99 8.04 6.66
CA ARG A 96 -0.94 8.74 7.40
C ARG A 96 -0.58 10.05 6.71
N VAL A 97 -1.41 11.04 6.92
CA VAL A 97 -1.21 12.39 6.41
C VAL A 97 -1.14 13.33 7.59
N LEU A 98 -0.02 14.02 7.76
CA LEU A 98 0.09 15.09 8.74
C LEU A 98 -0.79 16.26 8.32
N ASP A 99 -1.50 16.83 9.27
CA ASP A 99 -2.20 18.08 9.03
C ASP A 99 -1.22 19.27 8.99
N ASP A 100 -1.70 20.40 8.54
CA ASP A 100 -0.88 21.61 8.42
C ASP A 100 -0.37 22.12 9.76
N ASN A 101 -1.07 21.84 10.85
CA ASN A 101 -0.66 22.22 12.19
C ASN A 101 0.51 21.38 12.68
N ASP A 102 0.46 20.06 12.46
CA ASP A 102 1.58 19.15 12.77
C ASP A 102 2.85 19.57 12.04
N ILE A 103 2.73 19.92 10.74
CA ILE A 103 3.87 20.40 9.95
C ILE A 103 4.44 21.70 10.53
N LYS A 104 3.59 22.67 10.86
CA LYS A 104 4.01 23.93 11.49
C LYS A 104 4.64 23.74 12.85
N LEU A 105 4.23 22.71 13.62
CA LEU A 105 4.90 22.35 14.88
C LEU A 105 6.37 21.97 14.66
N PHE A 106 6.68 21.15 13.65
CA PHE A 106 8.08 20.83 13.30
C PHE A 106 8.87 22.07 12.90
N GLU A 107 8.31 22.92 12.04
CA GLU A 107 8.96 24.18 11.61
C GLU A 107 9.28 25.07 12.80
N LYS A 108 8.29 25.26 13.69
CA LYS A 108 8.46 26.12 14.86
C LYS A 108 9.43 25.51 15.88
N TRP A 109 9.37 24.18 16.10
CA TRP A 109 10.29 23.51 17.02
C TRP A 109 11.75 23.68 16.62
N VAL A 110 12.06 23.55 15.32
CA VAL A 110 13.40 23.82 14.77
C VAL A 110 13.77 25.28 14.95
N LYS A 111 12.86 26.20 14.63
CA LYS A 111 13.07 27.66 14.80
C LYS A 111 13.30 28.05 16.26
N ASP A 112 12.63 27.42 17.20
CA ASP A 112 12.76 27.68 18.65
C ASP A 112 14.03 27.04 19.26
N GLY A 113 14.90 26.39 18.47
CA GLY A 113 16.15 25.75 18.91
C GLY A 113 15.98 24.35 19.50
N THR A 114 14.91 23.67 19.11
CA THR A 114 14.60 22.29 19.51
C THR A 114 14.53 22.06 21.02
N PRO A 115 13.77 22.85 21.79
CA PRO A 115 13.70 22.68 23.24
C PRO A 115 13.04 21.35 23.63
N MET A 116 13.51 20.74 24.74
CA MET A 116 13.01 19.46 25.24
C MET A 116 11.58 19.59 25.84
N GLY A 117 11.38 20.57 26.68
CA GLY A 117 10.16 20.70 27.50
C GLY A 117 10.23 19.89 28.82
N PRO A 118 9.16 19.97 29.65
CA PRO A 118 9.07 19.22 30.90
C PRO A 118 9.01 17.71 30.64
N GLU A 119 9.80 16.94 31.39
CA GLU A 119 9.89 15.47 31.20
C GLU A 119 8.58 14.76 31.57
N GLU A 120 7.86 15.27 32.52
CA GLU A 120 6.56 14.76 32.97
C GLU A 120 5.45 14.86 31.91
N MET A 121 5.65 15.70 30.90
CA MET A 121 4.73 15.84 29.76
C MET A 121 5.03 14.89 28.60
N LEU A 122 6.10 14.08 28.72
CA LEU A 122 6.43 13.12 27.67
C LEU A 122 5.38 11.99 27.64
N PRO A 123 4.71 11.76 26.48
CA PRO A 123 3.75 10.67 26.36
C PRO A 123 4.44 9.31 26.46
N SER A 124 3.68 8.31 26.90
CA SER A 124 4.16 6.92 26.85
C SER A 124 4.38 6.47 25.41
N LEU A 125 5.42 5.67 25.21
CA LEU A 125 5.67 5.05 23.91
C LEU A 125 4.51 4.14 23.50
N PRO A 126 4.12 4.14 22.21
CA PRO A 126 3.19 3.15 21.68
C PRO A 126 3.74 1.73 21.86
N ASN A 127 2.85 0.77 22.03
CA ASN A 127 3.23 -0.63 22.02
C ASN A 127 3.41 -1.09 20.57
N TYR A 128 4.58 -1.65 20.25
CA TYR A 128 4.89 -2.18 18.91
C TYR A 128 5.03 -3.71 18.99
N PRO A 129 4.02 -4.46 18.54
CA PRO A 129 4.11 -5.92 18.55
C PRO A 129 5.29 -6.42 17.68
N SER A 130 6.05 -7.37 18.20
CA SER A 130 7.21 -7.94 17.46
C SER A 130 6.81 -9.00 16.45
N GLY A 131 5.70 -9.71 16.66
CA GLY A 131 5.31 -10.87 15.88
C GLY A 131 4.01 -10.73 15.07
N SER A 132 3.06 -9.98 15.55
CA SER A 132 1.79 -9.68 14.88
C SER A 132 1.11 -8.53 15.59
N ASP A 133 0.45 -7.65 14.86
CA ASP A 133 -0.39 -6.57 15.39
C ASP A 133 -1.88 -6.99 15.48
N ILE A 134 -2.20 -8.21 15.06
CA ILE A 134 -3.55 -8.78 15.11
C ILE A 134 -3.76 -9.60 16.39
N GLY A 135 -2.70 -10.27 16.88
CA GLY A 135 -2.74 -11.15 18.03
C GLY A 135 -1.98 -12.46 17.81
N ASN A 136 -2.30 -13.50 18.57
CA ASN A 136 -1.68 -14.81 18.40
C ASN A 136 -2.27 -15.51 17.18
N PRO A 137 -1.46 -15.90 16.17
CA PRO A 137 -1.94 -16.64 15.02
C PRO A 137 -2.27 -18.10 15.40
N ASP A 138 -3.22 -18.68 14.68
CA ASP A 138 -3.55 -20.11 14.82
C ASP A 138 -2.47 -21.01 14.18
N MET A 139 -1.82 -20.50 13.13
CA MET A 139 -0.75 -21.19 12.43
C MET A 139 0.33 -20.21 11.98
N ARG A 140 1.58 -20.66 12.07
CA ARG A 140 2.74 -19.92 11.55
C ARG A 140 3.53 -20.80 10.60
N ILE A 141 3.77 -20.29 9.39
CA ILE A 141 4.55 -20.98 8.36
C ILE A 141 5.86 -20.21 8.15
N PRO A 142 7.02 -20.84 8.38
CA PRO A 142 8.30 -20.18 8.12
C PRO A 142 8.52 -20.01 6.61
N VAL A 143 8.99 -18.85 6.21
CA VAL A 143 9.57 -18.63 4.89
C VAL A 143 10.99 -19.17 4.93
N GLN A 144 11.45 -19.80 3.86
CA GLN A 144 12.82 -20.30 3.77
C GLN A 144 13.80 -19.15 4.08
N PRO A 145 14.68 -19.29 5.10
CA PRO A 145 15.64 -18.26 5.42
C PRO A 145 16.54 -17.89 4.25
N TYR A 146 16.83 -16.61 4.08
CA TYR A 146 17.66 -16.09 3.01
C TYR A 146 18.81 -15.24 3.57
N LEU A 147 20.04 -15.53 3.13
CA LEU A 147 21.23 -14.77 3.52
C LEU A 147 21.48 -13.66 2.49
N LEU A 148 21.26 -12.42 2.91
CA LEU A 148 21.70 -11.23 2.18
C LEU A 148 23.19 -11.01 2.46
N SER A 149 24.00 -10.98 1.42
CA SER A 149 25.44 -10.70 1.55
C SER A 149 25.67 -9.25 1.97
N ALA A 150 26.79 -8.97 2.60
CA ALA A 150 27.25 -7.60 2.86
C ALA A 150 27.34 -6.81 1.54
N ASN A 151 26.95 -5.52 1.58
CA ASN A 151 26.92 -4.62 0.42
C ASN A 151 26.07 -5.17 -0.76
N SER A 152 25.02 -5.94 -0.46
CA SER A 152 24.06 -6.39 -1.45
C SER A 152 23.26 -5.20 -1.97
N LEU A 153 23.05 -5.16 -3.28
CA LEU A 153 22.05 -4.29 -3.90
C LEU A 153 20.66 -4.88 -3.65
N ASP A 154 19.64 -4.15 -4.07
CA ASP A 154 18.25 -4.61 -4.01
C ASP A 154 18.09 -6.00 -4.64
N LYS A 155 17.28 -6.84 -3.98
CA LYS A 155 16.99 -8.20 -4.40
C LYS A 155 15.50 -8.42 -4.55
N PHE A 156 15.11 -9.01 -5.66
CA PHE A 156 13.73 -9.41 -5.96
C PHE A 156 13.67 -10.93 -6.06
N LEU A 157 13.04 -11.56 -5.08
CA LEU A 157 12.96 -13.00 -4.99
C LEU A 157 11.55 -13.50 -5.31
N LEU A 158 11.51 -14.61 -6.04
CA LEU A 158 10.31 -15.43 -6.19
C LEU A 158 10.41 -16.58 -5.18
N VAL A 159 9.49 -16.63 -4.22
CA VAL A 159 9.58 -17.56 -3.08
C VAL A 159 8.31 -18.40 -2.97
N LYS A 160 8.47 -19.71 -2.94
CA LYS A 160 7.37 -20.64 -2.63
C LYS A 160 7.39 -21.02 -1.14
N VAL A 161 6.26 -20.81 -0.47
CA VAL A 161 6.04 -21.19 0.93
C VAL A 161 4.94 -22.24 0.97
N PRO A 162 5.28 -23.54 0.90
CA PRO A 162 4.30 -24.64 0.81
C PRO A 162 3.64 -24.92 2.15
N PHE A 163 2.39 -25.36 2.11
CA PHE A 163 1.66 -25.85 3.28
C PHE A 163 0.74 -27.04 2.94
N GLU A 164 0.51 -27.88 3.94
CA GLU A 164 -0.50 -28.92 3.91
C GLU A 164 -1.30 -28.89 5.21
N LEU A 165 -2.62 -28.90 5.09
CA LEU A 165 -3.58 -28.85 6.19
C LEU A 165 -4.34 -30.18 6.28
N PRO A 166 -4.89 -30.56 7.45
CA PRO A 166 -5.70 -31.76 7.57
C PRO A 166 -6.92 -31.76 6.62
N ASN A 167 -7.54 -30.61 6.45
CA ASN A 167 -8.72 -30.41 5.60
C ASN A 167 -8.69 -28.99 4.98
N ASP A 168 -9.51 -28.77 3.95
CA ASP A 168 -9.85 -27.42 3.51
C ASP A 168 -10.39 -26.62 4.69
N THR A 169 -9.93 -25.39 4.86
CA THR A 169 -10.35 -24.51 5.95
C THR A 169 -10.50 -23.07 5.47
N PHE A 170 -10.77 -22.17 6.40
CA PHE A 170 -10.91 -20.74 6.07
C PHE A 170 -10.02 -19.91 6.99
N ALA A 171 -9.34 -18.93 6.42
CA ALA A 171 -8.61 -17.92 7.15
C ALA A 171 -9.33 -16.58 7.05
N SER A 172 -9.43 -15.86 8.16
CA SER A 172 -9.89 -14.48 8.19
C SER A 172 -8.78 -13.52 7.73
N VAL A 173 -7.53 -13.80 8.13
CA VAL A 173 -6.36 -12.99 7.82
C VAL A 173 -5.17 -13.89 7.51
N ILE A 174 -4.36 -13.43 6.56
CA ILE A 174 -3.04 -13.97 6.24
C ILE A 174 -2.07 -12.80 6.33
N GLU A 175 -1.07 -12.88 7.21
CA GLU A 175 -0.18 -11.78 7.55
C GLU A 175 1.27 -12.20 7.33
N PHE A 176 2.04 -11.43 6.55
CA PHE A 176 3.47 -11.62 6.42
C PHE A 176 4.20 -10.84 7.51
N ILE A 177 5.10 -11.51 8.22
CA ILE A 177 5.95 -10.89 9.24
C ILE A 177 7.41 -10.98 8.80
N PRO A 178 8.05 -9.84 8.52
CA PRO A 178 9.48 -9.83 8.19
C PRO A 178 10.33 -10.20 9.41
N GLY A 179 11.30 -11.06 9.19
CA GLY A 179 12.31 -11.40 10.22
C GLY A 179 13.26 -10.23 10.45
N ARG A 180 13.54 -9.46 9.40
CA ARG A 180 14.40 -8.27 9.43
C ARG A 180 13.70 -7.09 8.75
N ARG A 181 12.95 -6.30 9.52
CA ARG A 181 12.15 -5.18 9.03
C ARG A 181 12.97 -4.10 8.30
N ASN A 182 14.23 -3.94 8.67
CA ASN A 182 15.12 -2.93 8.09
C ASN A 182 15.68 -3.29 6.70
N VAL A 183 15.48 -4.50 6.23
CA VAL A 183 15.90 -4.95 4.89
C VAL A 183 14.76 -5.50 4.05
N VAL A 184 13.67 -5.99 4.65
CA VAL A 184 12.47 -6.38 3.90
C VAL A 184 11.69 -5.12 3.53
N HIS A 185 11.68 -4.80 2.24
CA HIS A 185 11.07 -3.57 1.72
C HIS A 185 9.58 -3.76 1.45
N HIS A 186 9.18 -4.75 0.67
CA HIS A 186 7.77 -5.12 0.49
C HIS A 186 7.62 -6.58 0.08
N VAL A 187 6.40 -7.06 0.18
CA VAL A 187 5.99 -8.38 -0.31
C VAL A 187 4.64 -8.28 -0.99
N ASN A 188 4.54 -8.88 -2.17
CA ASN A 188 3.28 -9.26 -2.78
C ASN A 188 3.32 -10.76 -3.06
N GLY A 189 2.23 -11.46 -2.77
CA GLY A 189 2.17 -12.91 -2.96
C GLY A 189 0.77 -13.43 -3.23
N ASP A 190 0.74 -14.45 -4.08
CA ASP A 190 -0.46 -15.18 -4.48
C ASP A 190 -0.61 -16.46 -3.65
N MET A 191 -1.80 -17.01 -3.59
CA MET A 191 -2.02 -18.35 -3.06
C MET A 191 -2.24 -19.35 -4.19
N VAL A 192 -1.36 -20.36 -4.23
CA VAL A 192 -1.46 -21.52 -5.13
C VAL A 192 -2.41 -22.54 -4.49
N LYS A 193 -3.47 -22.90 -5.19
CA LYS A 193 -4.49 -23.83 -4.72
C LYS A 193 -4.48 -25.10 -5.55
N TYR A 194 -4.11 -26.21 -4.93
CA TYR A 194 -4.17 -27.53 -5.55
C TYR A 194 -5.52 -28.23 -5.28
N GLU A 195 -6.07 -28.84 -6.31
CA GLU A 195 -7.07 -29.87 -6.11
C GLU A 195 -6.40 -31.05 -5.40
N PHE A 196 -7.10 -31.69 -4.46
CA PHE A 196 -6.50 -32.64 -3.51
C PHE A 196 -5.71 -33.79 -4.17
N ASP A 197 -6.21 -34.32 -5.25
CA ASP A 197 -5.65 -35.46 -5.98
C ASP A 197 -4.65 -35.08 -7.10
N LYS A 198 -4.54 -33.79 -7.43
CA LYS A 198 -3.69 -33.29 -8.52
C LYS A 198 -2.23 -33.12 -8.14
N LYS A 199 -1.91 -33.08 -6.85
CA LYS A 199 -0.55 -32.83 -6.34
C LYS A 199 -0.25 -33.79 -5.19
N LYS A 200 0.72 -34.69 -5.36
CA LYS A 200 1.13 -35.66 -4.32
C LYS A 200 1.80 -34.95 -3.15
N THR A 201 2.79 -34.12 -3.46
CA THR A 201 3.48 -33.31 -2.44
C THR A 201 3.66 -31.87 -2.91
N VAL A 202 3.40 -30.90 -2.03
CA VAL A 202 3.59 -29.47 -2.27
C VAL A 202 5.02 -29.02 -1.92
N PHE A 203 5.82 -29.88 -1.30
CA PHE A 203 7.14 -29.56 -0.75
C PHE A 203 8.29 -29.80 -1.73
N GLU A 204 8.02 -30.35 -2.92
CA GLU A 204 9.02 -30.58 -3.95
C GLU A 204 9.45 -29.28 -4.67
N GLY A 205 10.59 -29.34 -5.35
CA GLY A 205 11.17 -28.23 -6.11
C GLY A 205 11.93 -27.22 -5.22
N GLU A 206 12.48 -26.22 -5.87
CA GLU A 206 13.17 -25.12 -5.19
C GLU A 206 12.16 -24.25 -4.41
N GLN A 207 12.63 -23.54 -3.40
CA GLN A 207 11.78 -22.64 -2.63
C GLN A 207 12.08 -21.17 -2.92
N ILE A 208 13.28 -20.83 -3.37
CA ILE A 208 13.71 -19.45 -3.64
C ILE A 208 14.41 -19.37 -4.99
N LEU A 209 14.03 -18.38 -5.78
CA LEU A 209 14.70 -18.01 -7.03
C LEU A 209 14.99 -16.49 -7.00
N ASP A 210 16.25 -16.12 -7.28
CA ASP A 210 16.66 -14.72 -7.48
C ASP A 210 16.40 -14.34 -8.94
N MET A 211 15.26 -13.73 -9.23
CA MET A 211 14.83 -13.41 -10.58
C MET A 211 15.67 -12.32 -11.26
N ALA A 212 16.47 -11.57 -10.50
CA ALA A 212 17.42 -10.60 -11.06
C ALA A 212 18.69 -11.28 -11.59
N ALA A 213 19.13 -12.34 -10.93
CA ALA A 213 20.30 -13.13 -11.31
C ALA A 213 19.97 -14.28 -12.27
N ASP A 214 18.71 -14.72 -12.32
CA ASP A 214 18.24 -15.85 -13.10
C ASP A 214 17.77 -15.40 -14.50
N THR A 215 18.12 -16.16 -15.53
CA THR A 215 17.70 -15.93 -16.91
C THR A 215 16.46 -16.74 -17.30
N ALA A 216 15.89 -17.52 -16.37
CA ALA A 216 14.72 -18.34 -16.60
C ALA A 216 13.49 -17.48 -16.93
N THR A 217 12.66 -17.97 -17.84
CA THR A 217 11.32 -17.42 -18.03
C THR A 217 10.46 -17.68 -16.79
N LEU A 218 9.38 -16.91 -16.60
CA LEU A 218 8.44 -17.14 -15.49
C LEU A 218 7.91 -18.60 -15.47
N LEU A 219 7.63 -19.17 -16.65
CA LEU A 219 7.17 -20.56 -16.77
C LEU A 219 8.23 -21.55 -16.28
N GLN A 220 9.49 -21.36 -16.67
CA GLN A 220 10.61 -22.18 -16.20
C GLN A 220 10.83 -22.03 -14.69
N ALA A 221 10.71 -20.82 -14.15
CA ALA A 221 10.76 -20.56 -12.72
C ALA A 221 9.64 -21.32 -11.97
N TYR A 222 8.43 -21.31 -12.48
CA TYR A 222 7.31 -22.06 -11.89
C TYR A 222 7.57 -23.59 -11.91
N GLN A 223 8.17 -24.12 -12.98
CA GLN A 223 8.56 -25.53 -13.06
C GLN A 223 9.63 -25.86 -12.01
N ARG A 224 10.67 -25.05 -11.88
CA ARG A 224 11.74 -25.22 -10.86
C ARG A 224 11.20 -25.19 -9.44
N LEU A 225 10.24 -24.30 -9.17
CA LEU A 225 9.55 -24.24 -7.88
C LEU A 225 8.62 -25.44 -7.65
N GLY A 226 8.42 -26.33 -8.62
CA GLY A 226 7.51 -27.46 -8.51
C GLY A 226 6.06 -27.05 -8.37
N LEU A 227 5.64 -25.94 -9.00
CA LEU A 227 4.25 -25.45 -8.93
C LEU A 227 3.26 -26.24 -9.78
N PRO A 228 3.59 -26.81 -10.98
CA PRO A 228 2.63 -27.57 -11.73
C PRO A 228 2.05 -28.76 -10.96
N ASN A 229 0.84 -29.15 -11.29
CA ASN A 229 0.24 -30.39 -10.87
C ASN A 229 1.05 -31.60 -11.40
N ASP A 230 0.87 -32.79 -10.82
CA ASP A 230 1.58 -34.00 -11.23
C ASP A 230 1.25 -34.44 -12.67
N ASP A 231 0.10 -33.98 -13.19
CA ASP A 231 -0.31 -34.20 -14.58
C ASP A 231 0.24 -33.15 -15.57
N GLY A 232 1.06 -32.22 -15.09
CA GLY A 232 1.64 -31.12 -15.87
C GLY A 232 0.73 -29.90 -16.07
N THR A 233 -0.52 -29.95 -15.62
CA THR A 233 -1.40 -28.78 -15.61
C THR A 233 -1.01 -27.79 -14.51
N TYR A 234 -1.52 -26.55 -14.55
CA TYR A 234 -1.23 -25.55 -13.54
C TYR A 234 -2.37 -25.44 -12.53
N PRO A 235 -2.03 -25.28 -11.23
CA PRO A 235 -3.02 -25.04 -10.18
C PRO A 235 -3.66 -23.64 -10.33
N THR A 236 -4.76 -23.43 -9.62
CA THR A 236 -5.41 -22.10 -9.54
C THR A 236 -4.58 -21.17 -8.68
N LEU A 237 -4.40 -19.93 -9.14
CA LEU A 237 -3.79 -18.83 -8.38
C LEU A 237 -4.88 -17.87 -7.88
N GLN A 238 -4.88 -17.61 -6.59
CA GLN A 238 -5.62 -16.48 -6.00
C GLN A 238 -4.64 -15.35 -5.76
N LYS A 239 -4.88 -14.20 -6.40
CA LYS A 239 -3.97 -13.06 -6.42
C LYS A 239 -3.94 -12.30 -5.09
N SER A 240 -2.80 -11.68 -4.79
CA SER A 240 -2.63 -10.67 -3.73
C SER A 240 -3.13 -11.11 -2.35
N VAL A 241 -2.85 -12.36 -1.96
CA VAL A 241 -3.28 -12.93 -0.68
C VAL A 241 -2.32 -12.60 0.45
N VAL A 242 -1.02 -12.50 0.15
CA VAL A 242 0.04 -12.19 1.12
C VAL A 242 0.68 -10.87 0.73
N ASN A 243 0.49 -9.84 1.56
CA ASN A 243 1.01 -8.52 1.28
C ASN A 243 1.69 -7.94 2.52
N TYR A 244 2.80 -7.24 2.30
CA TYR A 244 3.50 -6.49 3.34
C TYR A 244 4.11 -5.22 2.76
N LEU A 245 3.99 -4.14 3.50
CA LEU A 245 4.68 -2.88 3.28
C LEU A 245 5.06 -2.29 4.64
N PRO A 246 6.26 -1.68 4.80
CA PRO A 246 6.66 -1.06 6.06
C PRO A 246 5.61 -0.11 6.61
N GLY A 247 5.26 -0.30 7.87
CA GLY A 247 4.27 0.54 8.53
C GLY A 247 2.81 0.29 8.15
N VAL A 248 2.52 -0.66 7.28
CA VAL A 248 1.14 -1.09 6.96
C VAL A 248 0.81 -2.34 7.78
N TYR A 249 -0.36 -2.32 8.39
CA TYR A 249 -0.88 -3.47 9.11
C TYR A 249 -1.68 -4.38 8.18
N GLY A 250 -1.74 -5.68 8.49
CA GLY A 250 -2.60 -6.65 7.80
C GLY A 250 -4.06 -6.20 7.75
N GLN A 251 -4.76 -6.39 6.63
CA GLN A 251 -6.16 -5.98 6.49
C GLN A 251 -7.08 -6.95 7.25
N ILE A 252 -7.91 -6.42 8.14
CA ILE A 252 -8.98 -7.14 8.81
C ILE A 252 -10.31 -6.58 8.29
N TYR A 253 -11.14 -7.45 7.74
CA TYR A 253 -12.49 -7.07 7.37
C TYR A 253 -13.49 -7.38 8.50
N PRO A 254 -14.65 -6.72 8.52
CA PRO A 254 -15.72 -7.02 9.50
C PRO A 254 -16.14 -8.48 9.45
N GLN A 255 -16.67 -8.97 10.58
CA GLN A 255 -17.11 -10.37 10.71
C GLN A 255 -18.06 -10.80 9.58
N GLY A 256 -17.79 -11.94 8.97
CA GLY A 256 -18.57 -12.51 7.87
C GLY A 256 -18.22 -11.95 6.49
N ILE A 257 -17.32 -10.98 6.42
CA ILE A 257 -16.83 -10.37 5.18
C ILE A 257 -15.36 -10.72 5.00
N GLY A 258 -14.97 -10.99 3.77
CA GLY A 258 -13.57 -11.28 3.43
C GLY A 258 -13.16 -12.71 3.78
N GLY A 259 -11.85 -12.88 4.00
CA GLY A 259 -11.24 -14.17 4.29
C GLY A 259 -10.97 -15.00 3.04
N TYR A 260 -10.24 -16.08 3.27
CA TYR A 260 -9.68 -16.91 2.21
C TYR A 260 -10.04 -18.37 2.44
N LYS A 261 -10.49 -19.07 1.40
CA LYS A 261 -10.54 -20.53 1.44
C LYS A 261 -9.14 -21.08 1.20
N LEU A 262 -8.59 -21.72 2.23
CA LEU A 262 -7.31 -22.42 2.19
C LEU A 262 -7.57 -23.87 1.77
N PRO A 263 -6.95 -24.36 0.68
CA PRO A 263 -7.04 -25.76 0.31
C PRO A 263 -6.24 -26.63 1.28
N ARG A 264 -6.55 -27.91 1.36
CA ARG A 264 -5.72 -28.86 2.09
C ARG A 264 -4.27 -28.83 1.65
N LYS A 265 -4.01 -28.71 0.34
CA LYS A 265 -2.68 -28.59 -0.24
C LYS A 265 -2.55 -27.26 -0.96
N GLY A 266 -1.53 -26.48 -0.60
CA GLY A 266 -1.30 -25.16 -1.19
C GLY A 266 0.12 -24.66 -1.00
N ALA A 267 0.37 -23.51 -1.58
CA ALA A 267 1.57 -22.73 -1.29
C ALA A 267 1.24 -21.24 -1.38
N PHE A 268 1.92 -20.42 -0.60
CA PHE A 268 2.01 -19.00 -0.91
C PHE A 268 3.19 -18.80 -1.86
N LEU A 269 2.92 -18.14 -2.96
CA LEU A 269 3.92 -17.74 -3.94
C LEU A 269 4.17 -16.25 -3.76
N LEU A 270 5.23 -15.91 -3.02
CA LEU A 270 5.69 -14.54 -2.88
C LEU A 270 6.35 -14.18 -4.21
N ASN A 271 5.61 -13.53 -5.08
CA ASN A 271 6.04 -13.22 -6.44
C ASN A 271 6.87 -11.94 -6.52
N ASP A 272 6.89 -11.16 -5.43
CA ASP A 272 7.68 -9.96 -5.26
C ASP A 272 8.09 -9.81 -3.78
N LEU A 273 9.06 -10.64 -3.33
CA LEU A 273 9.74 -10.42 -2.07
C LEU A 273 10.96 -9.54 -2.33
N HIS A 274 10.81 -8.25 -2.02
CA HIS A 274 11.85 -7.25 -2.23
C HIS A 274 12.65 -6.99 -0.96
N TYR A 275 13.96 -7.22 -1.06
CA TYR A 275 14.93 -6.79 -0.06
C TYR A 275 15.66 -5.54 -0.54
N GLY A 276 15.74 -4.52 0.31
CA GLY A 276 16.57 -3.35 0.11
C GLY A 276 18.07 -3.68 0.27
N PHE A 277 18.91 -2.70 0.03
CA PHE A 277 20.36 -2.83 0.14
C PHE A 277 20.81 -3.16 1.58
N THR A 278 21.95 -3.86 1.69
CA THR A 278 22.64 -4.10 2.94
C THR A 278 23.91 -3.25 3.04
N ASN A 279 24.32 -2.94 4.27
CA ASN A 279 25.61 -2.32 4.57
C ASN A 279 26.74 -3.37 4.64
N ASN A 280 27.81 -3.07 5.36
CA ASN A 280 29.02 -3.90 5.48
C ASN A 280 28.81 -5.25 6.18
N GLU A 281 27.59 -5.61 6.54
CA GLU A 281 27.28 -6.86 7.23
C GLU A 281 26.32 -7.73 6.43
N SER A 282 26.53 -9.03 6.47
CA SER A 282 25.56 -9.99 5.94
C SER A 282 24.41 -10.16 6.92
N ILE A 283 23.19 -10.21 6.40
CA ILE A 283 21.95 -10.26 7.18
C ILE A 283 21.18 -11.53 6.82
N MET A 284 20.92 -12.37 7.83
CA MET A 284 19.99 -13.48 7.69
C MET A 284 18.56 -12.98 7.94
N ASP A 285 17.68 -13.12 6.96
CA ASP A 285 16.26 -12.94 7.15
C ASP A 285 15.56 -14.28 7.38
N SER A 286 14.64 -14.30 8.36
CA SER A 286 13.84 -15.47 8.74
C SER A 286 12.40 -15.02 8.93
N SER A 287 11.78 -14.60 7.84
CA SER A 287 10.40 -14.18 7.77
C SER A 287 9.43 -15.34 7.95
N PHE A 288 8.17 -15.06 8.25
CA PHE A 288 7.12 -16.06 8.35
C PHE A 288 5.75 -15.51 7.95
N ILE A 289 4.82 -16.41 7.68
CA ILE A 289 3.42 -16.10 7.38
C ILE A 289 2.57 -16.59 8.55
N ASN A 290 1.82 -15.68 9.15
CA ASN A 290 0.80 -15.97 10.14
C ASN A 290 -0.54 -16.20 9.45
N ILE A 291 -1.31 -17.18 9.95
CA ILE A 291 -2.66 -17.49 9.50
C ILE A 291 -3.58 -17.43 10.71
N PHE A 292 -4.66 -16.68 10.57
CA PHE A 292 -5.75 -16.61 11.54
C PHE A 292 -6.95 -17.30 10.94
N PHE A 293 -7.28 -18.49 11.48
CA PHE A 293 -8.39 -19.26 10.98
C PHE A 293 -9.73 -18.66 11.40
N THR A 294 -10.75 -18.96 10.63
CA THR A 294 -12.13 -18.73 11.01
C THR A 294 -12.90 -20.07 11.00
N PRO A 295 -13.62 -20.41 12.09
CA PRO A 295 -14.32 -21.69 12.20
C PRO A 295 -15.52 -21.77 11.24
N VAL A 296 -15.98 -20.64 10.73
CA VAL A 296 -17.14 -20.54 9.84
C VAL A 296 -16.70 -19.93 8.52
N PRO A 297 -17.09 -20.51 7.37
CA PRO A 297 -16.85 -19.88 6.08
C PRO A 297 -17.37 -18.44 6.09
N PRO A 298 -16.61 -17.47 5.53
CA PRO A 298 -17.14 -16.14 5.37
C PRO A 298 -18.39 -16.18 4.48
N ASN A 299 -19.47 -15.55 4.92
CA ASN A 299 -20.70 -15.47 4.14
C ASN A 299 -20.50 -14.73 2.83
N ARG A 300 -19.52 -13.81 2.81
CA ARG A 300 -19.20 -12.94 1.69
C ARG A 300 -17.68 -12.92 1.44
N PRO A 301 -17.14 -13.96 0.76
CA PRO A 301 -15.73 -13.99 0.41
C PRO A 301 -15.43 -12.86 -0.59
N VAL A 302 -14.30 -12.20 -0.42
CA VAL A 302 -13.83 -11.16 -1.36
C VAL A 302 -13.55 -11.77 -2.72
N LYS A 303 -13.79 -10.95 -3.74
CA LYS A 303 -13.43 -11.19 -5.14
C LYS A 303 -12.48 -10.11 -5.61
N GLU A 304 -11.74 -10.41 -6.65
CA GLU A 304 -10.80 -9.47 -7.24
C GLU A 304 -10.91 -9.50 -8.77
N PHE A 305 -10.64 -8.36 -9.37
CA PHE A 305 -10.28 -8.28 -10.78
C PHE A 305 -9.15 -7.27 -10.94
N GLN A 306 -8.38 -7.44 -12.00
CA GLN A 306 -7.25 -6.60 -12.34
C GLN A 306 -7.47 -5.97 -13.71
N LEU A 307 -7.25 -4.65 -13.82
CA LEU A 307 -7.15 -3.93 -15.09
C LEU A 307 -5.67 -3.78 -15.47
N GLY A 308 -5.43 -3.60 -16.76
CA GLY A 308 -4.09 -3.33 -17.29
C GLY A 308 -3.30 -4.58 -17.63
N THR A 309 -1.99 -4.54 -17.43
CA THR A 309 -1.07 -5.63 -17.80
C THR A 309 -1.49 -6.95 -17.16
N LEU A 310 -1.72 -7.98 -18.00
CA LEU A 310 -2.22 -9.30 -17.62
C LEU A 310 -3.61 -9.29 -16.93
N GLY A 311 -4.38 -8.22 -17.08
CA GLY A 311 -5.70 -8.06 -16.49
C GLY A 311 -6.86 -8.40 -17.44
N VAL A 312 -8.09 -8.17 -16.95
CA VAL A 312 -9.35 -8.41 -17.71
C VAL A 312 -9.60 -7.37 -18.80
N ALA A 313 -8.88 -6.25 -18.77
CA ALA A 313 -8.95 -5.18 -19.75
C ALA A 313 -7.53 -4.71 -20.11
N PRO A 314 -7.23 -4.49 -21.40
CA PRO A 314 -5.88 -4.14 -21.87
C PRO A 314 -5.46 -2.73 -21.46
N VAL A 315 -4.18 -2.44 -21.66
CA VAL A 315 -3.62 -1.09 -21.60
C VAL A 315 -3.78 -0.39 -22.94
N GLU A 316 -4.30 0.83 -22.94
CA GLU A 316 -4.55 1.63 -24.14
C GLU A 316 -4.00 3.07 -23.97
N PRO A 317 -3.22 3.58 -24.93
CA PRO A 317 -2.55 2.84 -26.02
C PRO A 317 -1.47 1.90 -25.48
N ASP A 318 -1.01 0.95 -26.30
CA ASP A 318 0.00 -0.05 -25.93
C ASP A 318 1.15 0.56 -25.11
N MET A 319 1.67 -0.22 -24.17
CA MET A 319 2.75 0.15 -23.27
C MET A 319 4.09 0.25 -24.00
N LEU A 320 4.19 1.24 -24.89
CA LEU A 320 5.40 1.55 -25.65
C LEU A 320 5.86 2.96 -25.27
N ILE A 321 6.81 3.07 -24.35
CA ILE A 321 7.26 4.35 -23.76
C ILE A 321 8.57 4.78 -24.42
N GLN A 322 8.48 5.71 -25.38
CA GLN A 322 9.61 6.20 -26.16
C GLN A 322 10.61 6.97 -25.29
N PRO A 323 11.92 6.95 -25.61
CA PRO A 323 12.93 7.77 -24.92
C PRO A 323 12.57 9.28 -24.98
N ASN A 324 12.83 9.96 -23.88
CA ASN A 324 12.59 11.40 -23.72
C ASN A 324 11.12 11.82 -23.96
N LYS A 325 10.18 10.95 -23.65
CA LYS A 325 8.73 11.21 -23.74
C LYS A 325 8.02 10.93 -22.43
N VAL A 326 6.97 11.70 -22.20
CA VAL A 326 5.94 11.41 -21.19
C VAL A 326 4.81 10.71 -21.93
N LYS A 327 4.32 9.60 -21.38
CA LYS A 327 3.22 8.82 -21.94
C LYS A 327 2.09 8.66 -20.95
N LYS A 328 0.86 8.80 -21.43
CA LYS A 328 -0.34 8.50 -20.69
C LYS A 328 -1.01 7.25 -21.25
N VAL A 329 -1.43 6.36 -20.36
CA VAL A 329 -2.14 5.12 -20.68
C VAL A 329 -3.41 5.00 -19.85
N TYR A 330 -4.30 4.12 -20.30
CA TYR A 330 -5.57 3.82 -19.65
C TYR A 330 -5.83 2.31 -19.66
N SER A 331 -6.65 1.87 -18.74
CA SER A 331 -7.38 0.60 -18.85
C SER A 331 -8.81 0.82 -18.40
N ARG A 332 -9.78 0.22 -19.10
CA ARG A 332 -11.21 0.48 -18.88
C ARG A 332 -11.98 -0.84 -18.79
N TYR A 333 -12.82 -0.96 -17.77
CA TYR A 333 -13.64 -2.14 -17.59
C TYR A 333 -15.05 -1.76 -17.15
N THR A 334 -16.05 -2.20 -17.92
CA THR A 334 -17.47 -1.97 -17.58
C THR A 334 -17.94 -3.07 -16.64
N ILE A 335 -18.45 -2.67 -15.49
CA ILE A 335 -18.91 -3.57 -14.42
C ILE A 335 -20.26 -4.19 -14.81
N PRO A 336 -20.35 -5.54 -14.89
CA PRO A 336 -21.57 -6.20 -15.35
C PRO A 336 -22.67 -6.29 -14.27
N ALA A 337 -22.33 -6.12 -13.01
CA ALA A 337 -23.25 -6.21 -11.85
C ALA A 337 -22.83 -5.20 -10.79
N ASP A 338 -23.76 -4.84 -9.89
CA ASP A 338 -23.46 -3.96 -8.76
C ASP A 338 -22.39 -4.58 -7.84
N ILE A 339 -21.39 -3.80 -7.48
CA ILE A 339 -20.30 -4.23 -6.60
C ILE A 339 -20.08 -3.24 -5.45
N SER A 340 -19.61 -3.77 -4.34
CA SER A 340 -19.09 -3.02 -3.20
C SER A 340 -17.56 -3.11 -3.20
N VAL A 341 -16.88 -2.02 -3.54
CA VAL A 341 -15.41 -1.98 -3.56
C VAL A 341 -14.89 -1.76 -2.16
N LEU A 342 -13.90 -2.58 -1.75
CA LEU A 342 -13.28 -2.54 -0.43
C LEU A 342 -11.86 -1.95 -0.49
N THR A 343 -11.02 -2.52 -1.37
CA THR A 343 -9.59 -2.20 -1.41
C THR A 343 -9.11 -2.04 -2.85
N LEU A 344 -8.16 -1.14 -3.05
CA LEU A 344 -7.54 -0.83 -4.32
C LEU A 344 -6.03 -1.05 -4.20
N ASN A 345 -5.42 -1.61 -5.24
CA ASN A 345 -3.98 -1.70 -5.35
C ASN A 345 -3.54 -1.26 -6.75
N PRO A 346 -3.14 0.00 -6.93
CA PRO A 346 -2.48 0.47 -8.14
C PRO A 346 -1.02 0.02 -8.16
N HIS A 347 -0.51 -0.31 -9.35
CA HIS A 347 0.86 -0.75 -9.55
C HIS A 347 1.45 -0.22 -10.87
N MET A 348 2.61 0.40 -10.76
CA MET A 348 3.50 0.83 -11.85
C MET A 348 4.95 0.66 -11.40
N HIS A 349 5.91 0.67 -12.35
CA HIS A 349 7.32 0.60 -12.01
C HIS A 349 8.00 1.99 -11.98
N LEU A 350 9.31 2.04 -12.28
CA LEU A 350 10.18 3.20 -12.03
C LEU A 350 9.88 4.43 -12.90
N LEU A 351 9.29 4.25 -14.10
CA LEU A 351 8.90 5.38 -14.94
C LEU A 351 7.54 5.97 -14.55
N GLY A 352 6.81 5.35 -13.62
CA GLY A 352 5.56 5.86 -13.11
C GLY A 352 5.69 7.29 -12.59
N LYS A 353 4.76 8.17 -12.99
CA LYS A 353 4.71 9.57 -12.58
C LYS A 353 3.46 9.91 -11.78
N SER A 354 2.30 9.41 -12.22
CA SER A 354 1.03 9.57 -11.50
C SER A 354 0.07 8.47 -11.86
N PHE A 355 -0.83 8.16 -10.93
CA PHE A 355 -1.89 7.18 -11.11
C PHE A 355 -3.23 7.78 -10.70
N LYS A 356 -4.31 7.47 -11.43
CA LYS A 356 -5.66 7.90 -11.07
C LYS A 356 -6.68 6.86 -11.49
N ALA A 357 -7.68 6.60 -10.62
CA ALA A 357 -8.82 5.77 -11.01
C ALA A 357 -10.14 6.36 -10.52
N TYR A 358 -11.19 6.11 -11.30
CA TYR A 358 -12.57 6.53 -11.04
C TYR A 358 -13.55 5.62 -11.79
N ALA A 359 -14.80 5.60 -11.37
CA ALA A 359 -15.86 4.93 -12.11
C ALA A 359 -16.83 5.96 -12.73
N LEU A 360 -17.06 5.86 -14.04
CA LEU A 360 -18.06 6.63 -14.75
C LEU A 360 -19.38 5.85 -14.74
N GLN A 361 -20.40 6.39 -14.09
CA GLN A 361 -21.72 5.80 -14.01
C GLN A 361 -22.50 5.96 -15.32
N PRO A 362 -23.55 5.16 -15.58
CA PRO A 362 -24.40 5.31 -16.76
C PRO A 362 -25.07 6.70 -16.88
N ASN A 363 -25.35 7.36 -15.74
CA ASN A 363 -25.88 8.73 -15.66
C ASN A 363 -24.80 9.81 -15.86
N ARG A 364 -23.53 9.42 -16.14
CA ARG A 364 -22.33 10.25 -16.30
C ARG A 364 -21.78 10.85 -15.00
N ASP A 365 -22.31 10.51 -13.85
CA ASP A 365 -21.68 10.86 -12.58
C ASP A 365 -20.37 10.08 -12.38
N THR A 366 -19.48 10.66 -11.59
CA THR A 366 -18.16 10.06 -11.33
C THR A 366 -18.05 9.65 -9.87
N ILE A 367 -17.74 8.38 -9.64
CA ILE A 367 -17.33 7.85 -8.34
C ILE A 367 -15.80 7.94 -8.30
N ARG A 368 -15.27 8.72 -7.35
CA ARG A 368 -13.82 8.84 -7.13
C ARG A 368 -13.32 7.57 -6.46
N LEU A 369 -12.25 6.95 -7.00
CA LEU A 369 -11.65 5.76 -6.43
C LEU A 369 -10.30 6.11 -5.79
N ILE A 370 -9.31 6.56 -6.57
CA ILE A 370 -8.00 6.94 -6.05
C ILE A 370 -7.32 7.96 -6.97
N SER A 371 -6.50 8.84 -6.39
CA SER A 371 -5.58 9.73 -7.11
C SER A 371 -4.23 9.71 -6.42
N ILE A 372 -3.17 9.42 -7.18
CA ILE A 372 -1.77 9.46 -6.74
C ILE A 372 -1.05 10.44 -7.66
N PRO A 373 -0.97 11.72 -7.30
CA PRO A 373 -0.39 12.76 -8.16
C PRO A 373 1.13 12.60 -8.35
N ASN A 374 1.82 12.03 -7.37
CA ASN A 374 3.25 11.75 -7.41
C ASN A 374 3.46 10.27 -7.08
N TRP A 375 3.64 9.45 -8.13
CA TRP A 375 3.91 8.02 -7.95
C TRP A 375 5.30 7.83 -7.36
N ASP A 376 5.39 6.93 -6.38
CA ASP A 376 6.66 6.45 -5.84
C ASP A 376 6.64 4.91 -5.82
N PHE A 377 7.54 4.31 -6.58
CA PHE A 377 7.68 2.85 -6.71
C PHE A 377 7.91 2.15 -5.36
N ASN A 378 8.50 2.86 -4.39
CA ASN A 378 8.76 2.30 -3.06
C ASN A 378 7.50 2.17 -2.20
N TRP A 379 6.40 2.86 -2.54
CA TRP A 379 5.21 2.96 -1.69
C TRP A 379 3.94 2.52 -2.41
N GLN A 380 3.84 1.21 -2.68
CA GLN A 380 2.74 0.58 -3.42
C GLN A 380 1.70 0.01 -2.45
N TYR A 381 0.91 0.88 -1.85
CA TYR A 381 -0.07 0.52 -0.83
C TYR A 381 -1.28 -0.25 -1.37
N PHE A 382 -1.88 -1.03 -0.48
CA PHE A 382 -3.26 -1.48 -0.56
C PHE A 382 -4.14 -0.45 0.13
N TYR A 383 -4.95 0.25 -0.64
CA TYR A 383 -5.78 1.34 -0.17
C TYR A 383 -7.18 0.83 0.15
N THR A 384 -7.48 0.56 1.41
CA THR A 384 -8.81 0.15 1.86
C THR A 384 -9.64 1.39 2.19
N PHE A 385 -10.85 1.47 1.64
CA PHE A 385 -11.77 2.57 1.94
C PHE A 385 -12.20 2.54 3.42
N LYS A 386 -12.55 3.68 3.98
CA LYS A 386 -13.16 3.74 5.33
C LYS A 386 -14.53 3.08 5.39
N LYS A 387 -15.25 3.07 4.25
CA LYS A 387 -16.53 2.37 4.04
C LYS A 387 -16.53 1.76 2.64
N MET A 388 -17.31 0.71 2.45
CA MET A 388 -17.44 0.12 1.12
C MET A 388 -18.00 1.14 0.12
N VAL A 389 -17.49 1.12 -1.10
CA VAL A 389 -17.92 2.03 -2.17
C VAL A 389 -18.79 1.27 -3.17
N HIS A 390 -20.07 1.65 -3.24
CA HIS A 390 -21.00 1.08 -4.24
C HIS A 390 -20.65 1.58 -5.64
N VAL A 391 -20.41 0.65 -6.55
CA VAL A 391 -20.24 0.92 -7.99
C VAL A 391 -21.35 0.16 -8.73
N PRO A 392 -22.34 0.90 -9.29
CA PRO A 392 -23.50 0.30 -9.97
C PRO A 392 -23.12 -0.43 -11.25
N ALA A 393 -23.91 -1.44 -11.62
CA ALA A 393 -23.82 -2.13 -12.91
C ALA A 393 -23.86 -1.13 -14.07
N GLY A 394 -23.12 -1.42 -15.13
CA GLY A 394 -22.97 -0.53 -16.28
C GLY A 394 -22.01 0.64 -16.08
N SER A 395 -21.49 0.85 -14.86
CA SER A 395 -20.40 1.81 -14.63
C SER A 395 -19.11 1.31 -15.28
N THR A 396 -18.32 2.22 -15.84
CA THR A 396 -17.00 1.93 -16.39
C THR A 396 -15.92 2.40 -15.43
N ILE A 397 -15.18 1.47 -14.82
CA ILE A 397 -13.97 1.80 -14.07
C ILE A 397 -12.88 2.16 -15.07
N VAL A 398 -12.27 3.33 -14.87
CA VAL A 398 -11.16 3.86 -15.67
C VAL A 398 -9.96 3.98 -14.75
N ALA A 399 -8.89 3.27 -15.08
CA ALA A 399 -7.56 3.48 -14.51
C ALA A 399 -6.70 4.26 -15.50
N GLU A 400 -5.93 5.22 -15.01
CA GLU A 400 -5.14 6.18 -15.78
C GLU A 400 -3.74 6.23 -15.19
N GLY A 401 -2.71 5.95 -16.01
CA GLY A 401 -1.31 6.02 -15.64
C GLY A 401 -0.54 7.04 -16.49
N VAL A 402 0.36 7.77 -15.87
CA VAL A 402 1.32 8.65 -16.57
C VAL A 402 2.73 8.15 -16.29
N TYR A 403 3.53 8.00 -17.34
CA TYR A 403 4.92 7.56 -17.29
C TYR A 403 5.84 8.66 -17.81
N ASP A 404 7.00 8.82 -17.18
CA ASP A 404 8.00 9.81 -17.54
C ASP A 404 9.33 9.13 -17.88
N ASN A 405 9.57 8.91 -19.17
CA ASN A 405 10.82 8.34 -19.69
C ASN A 405 11.79 9.44 -20.17
N THR A 406 11.89 10.51 -19.40
CA THR A 406 12.81 11.63 -19.70
C THR A 406 14.02 11.60 -18.76
N THR A 407 15.03 12.40 -19.09
CA THR A 407 16.19 12.65 -18.21
C THR A 407 15.84 13.45 -16.95
N GLN A 408 14.62 13.99 -16.85
CA GLN A 408 14.13 14.69 -15.66
C GLN A 408 13.60 13.74 -14.59
N ASN A 409 13.25 12.51 -14.96
CA ASN A 409 12.85 11.49 -14.02
C ASN A 409 14.11 10.88 -13.38
N LEU A 410 14.34 11.22 -12.11
CA LEU A 410 15.50 10.73 -11.34
C LEU A 410 15.45 9.20 -11.09
N ASN A 411 14.28 8.59 -11.19
CA ASN A 411 14.08 7.14 -11.04
C ASN A 411 14.21 6.40 -12.36
N ASN A 412 14.50 7.09 -13.49
CA ASN A 412 14.69 6.40 -14.77
C ASN A 412 15.91 5.48 -14.69
N PRO A 413 15.73 4.16 -14.88
CA PRO A 413 16.84 3.21 -14.75
C PRO A 413 17.84 3.28 -15.90
N PHE A 414 17.57 4.09 -16.94
CA PHE A 414 18.41 4.24 -18.13
C PHE A 414 18.92 5.68 -18.30
N SER A 415 20.25 5.80 -18.43
CA SER A 415 20.91 7.06 -18.79
C SER A 415 21.89 6.80 -19.93
N PRO A 416 21.61 7.26 -21.17
CA PRO A 416 20.40 7.98 -21.61
C PRO A 416 19.15 7.11 -21.60
N PRO A 417 17.94 7.71 -21.59
CA PRO A 417 16.66 6.99 -21.67
C PRO A 417 16.58 6.06 -22.88
N LYS A 418 15.97 4.88 -22.70
CA LYS A 418 15.75 3.86 -23.73
C LYS A 418 14.26 3.62 -23.94
N LEU A 419 13.92 2.93 -25.03
CA LEU A 419 12.56 2.42 -25.20
C LEU A 419 12.23 1.43 -24.08
N VAL A 420 11.10 1.61 -23.40
CA VAL A 420 10.58 0.72 -22.35
C VAL A 420 9.20 0.22 -22.74
N THR A 421 8.94 -1.06 -22.48
CA THR A 421 7.65 -1.72 -22.68
C THR A 421 7.31 -2.56 -21.46
N ASP A 422 6.11 -3.17 -21.42
CA ASP A 422 5.72 -4.10 -20.38
C ASP A 422 6.26 -5.52 -20.55
N GLN A 423 6.96 -5.79 -21.65
CA GLN A 423 7.54 -7.11 -21.98
C GLN A 423 6.60 -8.28 -21.68
N ASN A 424 5.29 -8.10 -21.97
CA ASN A 424 4.23 -9.07 -21.69
C ASN A 424 4.13 -9.46 -20.19
N GLY A 425 4.31 -8.51 -19.29
CA GLY A 425 4.19 -8.71 -17.85
C GLY A 425 5.50 -9.12 -17.18
N SER A 426 6.62 -8.61 -17.65
CA SER A 426 7.91 -8.78 -16.98
C SER A 426 7.88 -8.21 -15.56
N MET A 427 8.43 -8.96 -14.60
CA MET A 427 8.55 -8.55 -13.20
C MET A 427 9.78 -7.67 -12.92
N LYS A 428 10.57 -7.33 -13.95
CA LYS A 428 11.76 -6.48 -13.78
C LYS A 428 11.35 -5.03 -13.61
N ALA A 429 11.81 -4.38 -12.57
CA ALA A 429 11.54 -2.95 -12.33
C ALA A 429 12.03 -2.02 -13.46
N THR A 430 12.96 -2.48 -14.31
CA THR A 430 13.46 -1.77 -15.51
C THR A 430 12.54 -1.85 -16.73
N ASP A 431 11.64 -2.82 -16.76
CA ASP A 431 10.50 -2.87 -17.69
C ASP A 431 9.34 -2.11 -17.03
N GLU A 432 8.18 -1.99 -17.66
CA GLU A 432 7.05 -1.30 -17.04
C GLU A 432 5.83 -2.20 -16.90
N MET A 433 5.01 -1.87 -15.91
CA MET A 433 3.69 -2.44 -15.69
C MET A 433 2.67 -1.35 -15.50
N PHE A 434 1.42 -1.66 -15.83
CA PHE A 434 0.27 -0.87 -15.45
C PHE A 434 -0.81 -1.80 -14.95
N GLN A 435 -1.02 -1.85 -13.63
CA GLN A 435 -2.04 -2.71 -13.05
C GLN A 435 -2.90 -1.92 -12.06
N PHE A 436 -4.17 -2.27 -12.02
CA PHE A 436 -5.11 -1.78 -11.03
C PHE A 436 -5.97 -2.93 -10.54
N ILE A 437 -5.66 -3.41 -9.34
CA ILE A 437 -6.40 -4.51 -8.69
C ILE A 437 -7.50 -3.91 -7.83
N VAL A 438 -8.70 -4.43 -7.99
CA VAL A 438 -9.91 -4.02 -7.26
C VAL A 438 -10.43 -5.21 -6.47
N THR A 439 -10.39 -5.12 -5.14
CA THR A 439 -10.98 -6.09 -4.24
C THR A 439 -12.42 -5.67 -3.91
N TYR A 440 -13.37 -6.55 -4.12
CA TYR A 440 -14.80 -6.22 -4.04
C TYR A 440 -15.66 -7.38 -3.55
N LEU A 441 -16.90 -7.05 -3.24
CA LEU A 441 -18.01 -7.99 -3.00
C LEU A 441 -19.14 -7.73 -4.01
N PRO A 442 -19.99 -8.74 -4.33
CA PRO A 442 -21.30 -8.45 -4.87
C PRO A 442 -22.07 -7.52 -3.91
N TYR A 443 -22.62 -6.43 -4.44
CA TYR A 443 -23.28 -5.41 -3.63
C TYR A 443 -24.53 -5.96 -2.92
N LEU A 444 -24.70 -5.56 -1.68
CA LEU A 444 -25.95 -5.67 -0.92
C LEU A 444 -26.36 -4.30 -0.38
N PRO A 445 -27.66 -3.96 -0.37
CA PRO A 445 -28.13 -2.69 0.18
C PRO A 445 -27.64 -2.48 1.61
N GLY A 446 -27.02 -1.32 1.89
CA GLY A 446 -26.47 -0.99 3.18
C GLY A 446 -24.95 -1.20 3.32
N ASP A 447 -24.28 -1.79 2.32
CA ASP A 447 -22.83 -1.99 2.33
C ASP A 447 -22.07 -0.67 2.52
N GLU A 448 -22.55 0.41 1.94
CA GLU A 448 -21.99 1.75 2.04
C GLU A 448 -22.02 2.35 3.45
N LEU A 449 -22.73 1.71 4.38
CA LEU A 449 -22.78 2.09 5.80
C LEU A 449 -21.76 1.30 6.64
N ILE A 450 -21.23 0.19 6.12
CA ILE A 450 -20.30 -0.68 6.84
C ILE A 450 -18.92 -0.03 6.90
N SER A 451 -18.42 0.21 8.11
CA SER A 451 -17.04 0.68 8.33
C SER A 451 -16.04 -0.45 8.06
N LEU A 452 -14.97 -0.10 7.36
CA LEU A 452 -13.80 -0.95 7.16
C LEU A 452 -12.60 -0.49 8.02
N ASP A 453 -12.78 0.57 8.84
CA ASP A 453 -11.78 0.96 9.82
C ASP A 453 -11.60 -0.16 10.86
N ARG A 454 -10.38 -0.35 11.31
CA ARG A 454 -10.09 -1.22 12.46
C ARG A 454 -10.70 -0.58 13.71
N ASN A 455 -11.54 -1.32 14.44
CA ASN A 455 -12.01 -0.95 15.76
C ASN A 455 -10.90 -1.15 16.78
#